data_62ca1fc698e020ee6187e941194f9bef
#
_entry.id   62ca1fc698e020ee6187e941194f9bef
#
_cell.length_a   1.000
_cell.length_b   1.000
_cell.length_c   1.000
_cell.angle_alpha   90.00
_cell.angle_beta   90.00
_cell.angle_gamma   90.00
#
_symmetry.space_group_name_H-M   'P 1'
#
loop_
_entity.id
_entity.type
_entity.pdbx_description
1 polymer ?
#
loop_
_entity_poly.entity_id
_entity_poly.type
_entity_poly.pdbx_seq_one_letter_code
_entity_poly.pdbx_strand_id
1 'polypeptide(L)'
;MKNIIVIRTLEKITPSRKEIEIVERKGLGHPDTICDHAAESVSVALCKYYLEEYGSIMHHNVDKALLVGGQAQPAFKNGRLIEPIEIIIAGRAVMEKINGKLSIEELASLAIRDYVRDHFRFLNPERDVHVTTRIGAGSEDLIDLFRRFGKGELPLANDTSYGVGFYPFDELENAVYKTERFLNGEDVKSSYGFIGEDIKIMGIRTDESIYLTIAIAFVGSQVSDLEDYVEKKQLVKKLIKDQEWIRDNYMIDINTADSYESGSIYLTVTGTSAEQGDDGEVGRGNRANGLITPSRAMTLEAVAGKNPISHVGKLYNLFAIDLSRELVQRSYAEEAIVNIVSQIGKPITEPQILDIKLRNQTVKSDIVRDLSMHMLQELPGQWKKVIRGEYEIA
;
A
#
# COMPACT_ATOMS: atom_id res chain seq x y z
N MET A 1 17.73 -21.06 -19.72
CA MET A 1 17.91 -19.78 -20.48
C MET A 1 18.90 -18.93 -19.70
N LYS A 2 19.80 -18.17 -20.37
CA LYS A 2 20.63 -17.21 -19.65
C LYS A 2 19.72 -16.09 -19.12
N ASN A 3 19.94 -15.63 -17.89
CA ASN A 3 19.24 -14.48 -17.32
C ASN A 3 19.44 -13.27 -18.24
N ILE A 4 18.36 -12.65 -18.70
CA ILE A 4 18.40 -11.58 -19.68
C ILE A 4 18.23 -10.25 -18.96
N ILE A 5 19.31 -9.47 -18.85
CA ILE A 5 19.24 -8.07 -18.43
C ILE A 5 19.28 -7.20 -19.66
N VAL A 6 18.19 -6.48 -19.92
CA VAL A 6 18.04 -5.55 -21.05
C VAL A 6 18.04 -4.12 -20.50
N ILE A 7 18.93 -3.28 -21.00
CA ILE A 7 18.99 -1.85 -20.67
C ILE A 7 18.77 -1.09 -21.96
N ARG A 8 17.80 -0.17 -21.95
CA ARG A 8 17.43 0.56 -23.16
C ARG A 8 16.96 1.99 -22.85
N THR A 9 16.98 2.82 -23.86
CA THR A 9 16.47 4.18 -23.76
C THR A 9 14.95 4.18 -23.61
N LEU A 10 14.43 5.04 -22.75
CA LEU A 10 13.00 5.31 -22.62
C LEU A 10 12.56 6.28 -23.72
N GLU A 11 11.98 5.72 -24.77
CA GLU A 11 11.54 6.49 -25.96
C GLU A 11 10.11 7.03 -25.83
N LYS A 12 9.32 6.50 -24.89
CA LYS A 12 7.92 6.89 -24.72
C LYS A 12 7.80 8.25 -24.03
N ILE A 13 6.75 8.97 -24.42
CA ILE A 13 6.31 10.19 -23.73
C ILE A 13 5.99 9.82 -22.26
N THR A 14 6.55 10.59 -21.32
CA THR A 14 6.20 10.47 -19.89
C THR A 14 4.72 10.78 -19.68
N PRO A 15 4.09 10.29 -18.62
CA PRO A 15 2.70 10.65 -18.30
C PRO A 15 2.47 12.16 -18.25
N SER A 16 3.39 12.92 -17.66
CA SER A 16 3.35 14.39 -17.59
C SER A 16 3.36 15.12 -18.95
N ARG A 17 3.68 14.42 -20.04
CA ARG A 17 3.63 14.95 -21.41
C ARG A 17 2.47 14.41 -22.23
N LYS A 18 1.62 13.56 -21.64
CA LYS A 18 0.39 13.12 -22.28
C LYS A 18 -0.66 14.22 -22.18
N GLU A 19 -1.59 14.23 -23.10
CA GLU A 19 -2.74 15.14 -23.09
C GLU A 19 -3.57 15.00 -21.82
N ILE A 20 -3.76 13.76 -21.36
CA ILE A 20 -4.49 13.44 -20.12
C ILE A 20 -3.64 12.51 -19.26
N GLU A 21 -3.59 12.82 -17.97
CA GLU A 21 -3.03 11.95 -16.95
C GLU A 21 -4.01 11.79 -15.77
N ILE A 22 -4.05 10.58 -15.21
CA ILE A 22 -4.91 10.24 -14.07
C ILE A 22 -4.04 9.57 -13.01
N VAL A 23 -4.18 10.01 -11.76
CA VAL A 23 -3.50 9.43 -10.59
C VAL A 23 -4.49 9.35 -9.43
N GLU A 24 -4.54 8.21 -8.76
CA GLU A 24 -5.38 8.00 -7.58
C GLU A 24 -4.53 7.59 -6.38
N ARG A 25 -4.90 8.05 -5.18
CA ARG A 25 -4.44 7.50 -3.92
C ARG A 25 -5.61 7.28 -2.97
N LYS A 26 -5.64 6.09 -2.40
CA LYS A 26 -6.55 5.67 -1.33
C LYS A 26 -5.80 5.77 -0.01
N GLY A 27 -6.20 6.67 0.86
CA GLY A 27 -5.53 6.93 2.13
C GLY A 27 -5.73 5.83 3.16
N LEU A 28 -5.10 6.02 4.31
CA LEU A 28 -4.99 5.03 5.39
C LEU A 28 -6.33 4.41 5.83
N GLY A 29 -7.40 5.21 5.89
CA GLY A 29 -8.74 4.77 6.33
C GLY A 29 -9.64 4.26 5.21
N HIS A 30 -9.19 4.24 3.95
CA HIS A 30 -9.96 3.66 2.86
C HIS A 30 -10.08 2.14 3.03
N PRO A 31 -11.28 1.53 2.83
CA PRO A 31 -11.49 0.09 3.07
C PRO A 31 -10.49 -0.85 2.37
N ASP A 32 -10.10 -0.56 1.12
CA ASP A 32 -9.09 -1.35 0.41
C ASP A 32 -7.72 -1.25 1.07
N THR A 33 -7.32 -0.05 1.52
CA THR A 33 -6.05 0.17 2.21
C THR A 33 -6.04 -0.51 3.58
N ILE A 34 -7.17 -0.52 4.29
CA ILE A 34 -7.33 -1.28 5.53
C ILE A 34 -7.10 -2.77 5.28
N CYS A 35 -7.65 -3.33 4.19
CA CYS A 35 -7.44 -4.74 3.81
C CYS A 35 -5.97 -5.04 3.52
N ASP A 36 -5.29 -4.20 2.75
CA ASP A 36 -3.87 -4.37 2.43
C ASP A 36 -3.01 -4.35 3.70
N HIS A 37 -3.20 -3.37 4.57
CA HIS A 37 -2.44 -3.28 5.82
C HIS A 37 -2.81 -4.38 6.83
N ALA A 38 -4.07 -4.79 6.91
CA ALA A 38 -4.48 -5.91 7.75
C ALA A 38 -3.80 -7.21 7.33
N ALA A 39 -3.79 -7.51 6.02
CA ALA A 39 -3.10 -8.67 5.47
C ALA A 39 -1.58 -8.61 5.71
N GLU A 40 -0.96 -7.45 5.52
CA GLU A 40 0.47 -7.27 5.78
C GLU A 40 0.82 -7.40 7.26
N SER A 41 0.01 -6.84 8.16
CA SER A 41 0.20 -6.96 9.60
C SER A 41 0.19 -8.42 10.06
N VAL A 42 -0.71 -9.24 9.51
CA VAL A 42 -0.74 -10.69 9.76
C VAL A 42 0.53 -11.37 9.21
N SER A 43 0.97 -11.03 7.99
CA SER A 43 2.20 -11.58 7.41
C SER A 43 3.42 -11.24 8.25
N VAL A 44 3.55 -10.00 8.72
CA VAL A 44 4.66 -9.54 9.57
C VAL A 44 4.62 -10.23 10.94
N ALA A 45 3.42 -10.38 11.55
CA ALA A 45 3.24 -11.09 12.81
C ALA A 45 3.66 -12.57 12.69
N LEU A 46 3.26 -13.25 11.59
CA LEU A 46 3.69 -14.60 11.29
C LEU A 46 5.21 -14.69 11.12
N CYS A 47 5.84 -13.75 10.41
CA CYS A 47 7.29 -13.70 10.27
C CYS A 47 8.00 -13.61 11.62
N LYS A 48 7.57 -12.72 12.50
CA LYS A 48 8.13 -12.55 13.85
C LYS A 48 7.95 -13.81 14.68
N TYR A 49 6.73 -14.37 14.69
CA TYR A 49 6.41 -15.62 15.37
C TYR A 49 7.31 -16.78 14.91
N TYR A 50 7.46 -16.96 13.59
CA TYR A 50 8.31 -18.02 13.05
C TYR A 50 9.80 -17.84 13.37
N LEU A 51 10.30 -16.63 13.37
CA LEU A 51 11.68 -16.34 13.77
C LEU A 51 11.92 -16.70 15.26
N GLU A 52 10.95 -16.40 16.12
CA GLU A 52 11.02 -16.71 17.55
C GLU A 52 10.96 -18.22 17.82
N GLU A 53 10.03 -18.93 17.17
CA GLU A 53 9.78 -20.34 17.46
C GLU A 53 10.66 -21.32 16.69
N TYR A 54 11.04 -20.96 15.43
CA TYR A 54 11.79 -21.86 14.53
C TYR A 54 13.18 -21.33 14.13
N GLY A 55 13.49 -20.08 14.47
CA GLY A 55 14.74 -19.42 14.03
C GLY A 55 14.77 -19.04 12.55
N SER A 56 13.68 -19.29 11.80
CA SER A 56 13.55 -18.94 10.39
C SER A 56 12.11 -18.69 10.00
N ILE A 57 11.89 -17.83 9.01
CA ILE A 57 10.54 -17.56 8.50
C ILE A 57 10.04 -18.79 7.73
N MET A 58 8.86 -19.28 8.11
CA MET A 58 8.22 -20.42 7.50
C MET A 58 7.26 -19.97 6.39
N HIS A 59 6.78 -20.95 5.59
CA HIS A 59 5.81 -20.69 4.54
C HIS A 59 4.52 -20.08 5.10
N HIS A 60 4.10 -18.98 4.52
CA HIS A 60 2.76 -18.42 4.65
C HIS A 60 2.42 -17.58 3.41
N ASN A 61 1.14 -17.43 3.15
CA ASN A 61 0.59 -16.48 2.21
C ASN A 61 -0.82 -16.13 2.68
N VAL A 62 -1.00 -14.92 3.19
CA VAL A 62 -2.25 -14.41 3.79
C VAL A 62 -2.75 -13.17 3.03
N ASP A 63 -2.59 -13.20 1.72
CA ASP A 63 -2.87 -12.11 0.79
C ASP A 63 -4.35 -12.06 0.32
N LYS A 64 -5.25 -12.60 1.09
CA LYS A 64 -6.69 -12.59 0.83
C LYS A 64 -7.40 -11.97 2.03
N ALA A 65 -7.73 -10.68 1.94
CA ALA A 65 -8.58 -10.03 2.92
C ALA A 65 -9.75 -9.33 2.23
N LEU A 66 -10.90 -9.42 2.87
CA LEU A 66 -12.14 -8.74 2.51
C LEU A 66 -12.59 -7.95 3.73
N LEU A 67 -12.91 -6.68 3.57
CA LEU A 67 -13.60 -5.88 4.56
C LEU A 67 -15.06 -5.76 4.12
N VAL A 68 -15.97 -6.18 4.97
CA VAL A 68 -17.41 -5.97 4.82
C VAL A 68 -17.79 -4.77 5.68
N GLY A 69 -18.35 -3.76 5.05
CA GLY A 69 -18.71 -2.50 5.70
C GLY A 69 -19.79 -2.71 6.76
N GLY A 70 -19.67 -1.91 7.83
CA GLY A 70 -20.64 -1.88 8.92
C GLY A 70 -21.82 -0.94 8.64
N GLN A 71 -22.56 -0.61 9.70
CA GLN A 71 -23.62 0.37 9.67
C GLN A 71 -23.41 1.41 10.77
N ALA A 72 -23.52 2.69 10.42
CA ALA A 72 -23.40 3.81 11.36
C ALA A 72 -24.53 4.82 11.22
N GLN A 73 -24.69 5.61 12.26
CA GLN A 73 -25.57 6.78 12.34
C GLN A 73 -24.71 7.99 12.73
N PRO A 74 -23.97 8.61 11.79
CA PRO A 74 -23.19 9.79 12.10
C PRO A 74 -24.09 10.97 12.44
N ALA A 75 -23.64 11.82 13.36
CA ALA A 75 -24.32 13.03 13.76
C ALA A 75 -23.30 14.06 14.23
N PHE A 76 -23.65 15.35 14.16
CA PHE A 76 -22.85 16.42 14.75
C PHE A 76 -22.68 16.24 16.25
N LYS A 77 -21.48 16.46 16.78
CA LYS A 77 -21.11 16.31 18.21
C LYS A 77 -21.26 14.89 18.77
N ASN A 78 -21.79 13.97 17.99
CA ASN A 78 -22.13 12.62 18.42
C ASN A 78 -22.14 11.68 17.19
N GLY A 79 -22.80 10.57 17.33
CA GLY A 79 -22.93 9.50 16.33
C GLY A 79 -22.75 8.16 17.02
N ARG A 80 -23.17 7.10 16.37
CA ARG A 80 -22.97 5.73 16.87
C ARG A 80 -22.78 4.76 15.73
N LEU A 81 -21.93 3.79 15.96
CA LEU A 81 -21.85 2.59 15.14
C LEU A 81 -23.04 1.69 15.54
N ILE A 82 -23.75 1.14 14.56
CA ILE A 82 -24.88 0.23 14.73
C ILE A 82 -24.42 -1.21 14.55
N GLU A 83 -23.66 -1.46 13.46
CA GLU A 83 -23.05 -2.75 13.16
C GLU A 83 -21.53 -2.56 12.94
N PRO A 84 -20.69 -3.42 13.54
CA PRO A 84 -19.25 -3.35 13.36
C PRO A 84 -18.86 -3.64 11.90
N ILE A 85 -17.70 -3.18 11.49
CA ILE A 85 -17.06 -3.67 10.26
C ILE A 85 -16.55 -5.09 10.48
N GLU A 86 -16.57 -5.92 9.43
CA GLU A 86 -15.97 -7.26 9.48
C GLU A 86 -14.75 -7.34 8.57
N ILE A 87 -13.62 -7.79 9.12
CA ILE A 87 -12.41 -8.09 8.34
C ILE A 87 -12.24 -9.62 8.27
N ILE A 88 -12.41 -10.17 7.06
CA ILE A 88 -12.22 -11.59 6.78
C ILE A 88 -10.83 -11.76 6.20
N ILE A 89 -9.94 -12.50 6.89
CA ILE A 89 -8.59 -12.81 6.41
C ILE A 89 -8.47 -14.29 6.07
N ALA A 90 -7.97 -14.61 4.87
CA ALA A 90 -7.81 -15.97 4.42
C ALA A 90 -6.42 -16.21 3.81
N GLY A 91 -5.96 -17.45 3.84
CA GLY A 91 -4.65 -17.79 3.30
C GLY A 91 -4.14 -19.14 3.76
N ARG A 92 -2.82 -19.27 3.73
CA ARG A 92 -2.10 -20.47 4.16
C ARG A 92 -0.95 -20.09 5.08
N ALA A 93 -0.73 -20.92 6.10
CA ALA A 93 0.39 -20.76 7.04
C ALA A 93 0.84 -22.14 7.56
N VAL A 94 2.03 -22.20 8.15
CA VAL A 94 2.46 -23.37 8.89
C VAL A 94 1.73 -23.38 10.22
N MET A 95 0.93 -24.44 10.46
CA MET A 95 -0.01 -24.53 11.59
C MET A 95 0.52 -25.34 12.77
N GLU A 96 1.80 -25.78 12.73
CA GLU A 96 2.37 -26.60 13.81
C GLU A 96 2.41 -25.81 15.12
N LYS A 97 1.72 -26.31 16.13
CA LYS A 97 1.79 -25.75 17.49
C LYS A 97 3.10 -26.19 18.16
N ILE A 98 3.92 -25.24 18.53
CA ILE A 98 5.05 -25.49 19.45
C ILE A 98 4.72 -24.89 20.81
N ASN A 99 4.82 -25.71 21.84
CA ASN A 99 4.72 -25.34 23.26
C ASN A 99 3.38 -24.73 23.72
N GLY A 100 2.23 -25.06 23.09
CA GLY A 100 0.92 -24.67 23.60
C GLY A 100 0.61 -23.17 23.57
N LYS A 101 1.40 -22.41 22.80
CA LYS A 101 1.18 -20.97 22.60
C LYS A 101 0.03 -20.68 21.61
N LEU A 102 -0.21 -19.43 21.38
CA LEU A 102 -1.26 -18.79 20.57
C LEU A 102 -1.54 -19.57 19.26
N SER A 103 -2.79 -19.71 18.88
CA SER A 103 -3.14 -20.26 17.57
C SER A 103 -2.86 -19.23 16.47
N ILE A 104 -2.73 -19.69 15.21
CA ILE A 104 -2.52 -18.77 14.06
C ILE A 104 -3.72 -17.83 13.90
N GLU A 105 -4.93 -18.31 14.19
CA GLU A 105 -6.14 -17.50 14.15
C GLU A 105 -6.12 -16.38 15.20
N GLU A 106 -5.70 -16.69 16.42
CA GLU A 106 -5.54 -15.70 17.49
C GLU A 106 -4.44 -14.69 17.13
N LEU A 107 -3.29 -15.16 16.61
CA LEU A 107 -2.21 -14.29 16.17
C LEU A 107 -2.67 -13.33 15.06
N ALA A 108 -3.40 -13.82 14.08
CA ALA A 108 -3.94 -13.00 12.99
C ALA A 108 -4.94 -11.96 13.51
N SER A 109 -5.84 -12.38 14.39
CA SER A 109 -6.82 -11.47 15.00
C SER A 109 -6.16 -10.37 15.83
N LEU A 110 -5.14 -10.70 16.61
CA LEU A 110 -4.38 -9.73 17.40
C LEU A 110 -3.63 -8.75 16.49
N ALA A 111 -2.95 -9.25 15.44
CA ALA A 111 -2.21 -8.40 14.51
C ALA A 111 -3.11 -7.36 13.81
N ILE A 112 -4.31 -7.76 13.40
CA ILE A 112 -5.30 -6.84 12.80
C ILE A 112 -5.79 -5.81 13.83
N ARG A 113 -6.10 -6.24 15.07
CA ARG A 113 -6.55 -5.34 16.12
C ARG A 113 -5.48 -4.34 16.54
N ASP A 114 -4.22 -4.78 16.62
CA ASP A 114 -3.09 -3.91 16.92
C ASP A 114 -2.90 -2.87 15.80
N TYR A 115 -2.97 -3.29 14.53
CA TYR A 115 -2.94 -2.36 13.38
C TYR A 115 -4.05 -1.29 13.50
N VAL A 116 -5.28 -1.69 13.78
CA VAL A 116 -6.40 -0.73 13.95
C VAL A 116 -6.15 0.22 15.13
N ARG A 117 -5.67 -0.30 16.26
CA ARG A 117 -5.38 0.50 17.47
C ARG A 117 -4.29 1.55 17.22
N ASP A 118 -3.27 1.18 16.44
CA ASP A 118 -2.11 2.03 16.21
C ASP A 118 -2.38 3.13 15.16
N HIS A 119 -3.36 2.93 14.27
CA HIS A 119 -3.56 3.80 13.12
C HIS A 119 -4.90 4.57 13.11
N PHE A 120 -5.88 4.17 13.92
CA PHE A 120 -7.20 4.79 13.92
C PHE A 120 -7.53 5.39 15.28
N ARG A 121 -7.86 6.68 15.29
CA ARG A 121 -8.16 7.42 16.52
C ARG A 121 -9.58 7.19 17.05
N PHE A 122 -10.53 6.87 16.16
CA PHE A 122 -11.96 6.77 16.48
C PHE A 122 -12.56 5.40 16.18
N LEU A 123 -11.82 4.47 15.60
CA LEU A 123 -12.25 3.08 15.37
C LEU A 123 -11.68 2.19 16.48
N ASN A 124 -12.55 1.69 17.38
CA ASN A 124 -12.14 0.83 18.48
C ASN A 124 -12.03 -0.63 18.00
N PRO A 125 -10.83 -1.26 18.05
CA PRO A 125 -10.62 -2.60 17.50
C PRO A 125 -11.40 -3.72 18.20
N GLU A 126 -11.76 -3.54 19.48
CA GLU A 126 -12.49 -4.56 20.26
C GLU A 126 -14.00 -4.49 20.06
N ARG A 127 -14.53 -3.27 19.87
CA ARG A 127 -15.97 -3.02 19.79
C ARG A 127 -16.44 -2.89 18.33
N ASP A 128 -15.65 -2.21 17.50
CA ASP A 128 -16.10 -1.74 16.20
C ASP A 128 -15.61 -2.62 15.04
N VAL A 129 -14.71 -3.62 15.34
CA VAL A 129 -14.12 -4.50 14.34
C VAL A 129 -14.33 -5.96 14.69
N HIS A 130 -15.03 -6.69 13.84
CA HIS A 130 -15.11 -8.13 13.88
C HIS A 130 -14.04 -8.74 12.97
N VAL A 131 -13.24 -9.70 13.47
CA VAL A 131 -12.21 -10.37 12.69
C VAL A 131 -12.55 -11.83 12.50
N THR A 132 -12.72 -12.24 11.26
CA THR A 132 -12.95 -13.63 10.86
C THR A 132 -11.72 -14.20 10.16
N THR A 133 -11.17 -15.29 10.65
CA THR A 133 -9.99 -15.94 10.10
C THR A 133 -10.35 -17.21 9.33
N ARG A 134 -9.74 -17.40 8.16
CA ARG A 134 -9.85 -18.57 7.28
C ARG A 134 -8.46 -19.01 6.78
N ILE A 135 -7.50 -19.08 7.71
CA ILE A 135 -6.11 -19.48 7.42
C ILE A 135 -6.00 -20.99 7.63
N GLY A 136 -5.62 -21.70 6.56
CA GLY A 136 -5.43 -23.16 6.58
C GLY A 136 -3.95 -23.54 6.47
N ALA A 137 -3.66 -24.84 6.63
CA ALA A 137 -2.30 -25.37 6.44
C ALA A 137 -1.82 -25.17 4.99
N GLY A 138 -0.53 -24.89 4.83
CA GLY A 138 0.15 -24.90 3.54
C GLY A 138 0.31 -26.32 2.97
N SER A 139 0.63 -26.43 1.67
CA SER A 139 0.99 -27.74 1.07
C SER A 139 2.35 -28.21 1.57
N GLU A 140 2.52 -29.53 1.68
CA GLU A 140 3.78 -30.16 2.15
C GLU A 140 5.00 -29.75 1.29
N ASP A 141 4.83 -29.70 -0.04
CA ASP A 141 5.90 -29.30 -0.96
C ASP A 141 6.43 -27.88 -0.70
N LEU A 142 5.53 -26.95 -0.40
CA LEU A 142 5.93 -25.58 -0.04
C LEU A 142 6.61 -25.51 1.32
N ILE A 143 6.15 -26.28 2.30
CA ILE A 143 6.79 -26.34 3.62
C ILE A 143 8.23 -26.87 3.49
N ASP A 144 8.48 -27.91 2.69
CA ASP A 144 9.81 -28.44 2.47
C ASP A 144 10.76 -27.46 1.76
N LEU A 145 10.23 -26.65 0.84
CA LEU A 145 11.00 -25.60 0.18
C LEU A 145 11.55 -24.58 1.22
N PHE A 146 10.72 -24.18 2.19
CA PHE A 146 11.12 -23.25 3.25
C PHE A 146 12.08 -23.86 4.28
N ARG A 147 11.95 -25.15 4.58
CA ARG A 147 12.92 -25.88 5.44
C ARG A 147 14.33 -25.89 4.84
N ARG A 148 14.45 -25.93 3.50
CA ARG A 148 15.75 -25.84 2.80
C ARG A 148 16.35 -24.44 2.89
N PHE A 149 15.55 -23.38 2.75
CA PHE A 149 16.01 -22.01 2.96
C PHE A 149 16.60 -21.79 4.36
N GLY A 150 15.97 -22.32 5.41
CA GLY A 150 16.49 -22.30 6.79
C GLY A 150 17.84 -22.99 6.96
N LYS A 151 18.28 -23.80 5.98
CA LYS A 151 19.61 -24.45 5.92
C LYS A 151 20.64 -23.68 5.07
N GLY A 152 20.33 -22.44 4.63
CA GLY A 152 21.25 -21.57 3.90
C GLY A 152 21.20 -21.73 2.37
N GLU A 153 20.22 -22.44 1.82
CA GLU A 153 19.99 -22.44 0.36
C GLU A 153 19.35 -21.13 -0.09
N LEU A 154 19.57 -20.75 -1.35
CA LEU A 154 18.92 -19.56 -1.93
C LEU A 154 17.41 -19.78 -2.05
N PRO A 155 16.58 -18.78 -1.70
CA PRO A 155 15.14 -18.89 -1.91
C PRO A 155 14.80 -19.08 -3.38
N LEU A 156 13.87 -19.98 -3.66
CA LEU A 156 13.34 -20.19 -5.00
C LEU A 156 12.03 -19.41 -5.18
N ALA A 157 11.82 -18.87 -6.38
CA ALA A 157 10.59 -18.20 -6.75
C ALA A 157 9.39 -19.14 -6.59
N ASN A 158 8.40 -18.73 -5.81
CA ASN A 158 7.18 -19.49 -5.56
C ASN A 158 6.21 -19.46 -6.73
N ASP A 159 6.41 -18.53 -7.68
CA ASP A 159 5.52 -18.32 -8.82
C ASP A 159 6.28 -17.76 -10.04
N THR A 160 5.64 -17.85 -11.21
CA THR A 160 6.02 -17.12 -12.41
C THR A 160 5.18 -15.85 -12.47
N SER A 161 5.75 -14.75 -11.98
CA SER A 161 5.09 -13.46 -11.85
C SER A 161 6.04 -12.32 -12.24
N TYR A 162 5.58 -11.07 -12.15
CA TYR A 162 6.40 -9.92 -12.48
C TYR A 162 6.21 -8.76 -11.51
N GLY A 163 7.27 -7.95 -11.37
CA GLY A 163 7.26 -6.70 -10.63
C GLY A 163 7.53 -5.52 -11.55
N VAL A 164 6.99 -4.36 -11.17
CA VAL A 164 7.17 -3.09 -11.89
C VAL A 164 7.48 -1.99 -10.89
N GLY A 165 8.48 -1.16 -11.20
CA GLY A 165 8.81 0.04 -10.47
C GLY A 165 9.19 1.17 -11.41
N PHE A 166 9.00 2.41 -10.96
CA PHE A 166 9.46 3.60 -11.65
C PHE A 166 9.84 4.70 -10.66
N TYR A 167 10.69 5.60 -11.07
CA TYR A 167 11.09 6.77 -10.30
C TYR A 167 11.67 7.83 -11.24
N PRO A 168 11.50 9.15 -10.99
CA PRO A 168 10.73 9.76 -9.90
C PRO A 168 9.23 9.86 -10.19
N PHE A 169 8.48 10.27 -9.19
CA PHE A 169 7.12 10.77 -9.38
C PHE A 169 7.16 12.09 -10.16
N ASP A 170 6.21 12.28 -11.05
CA ASP A 170 6.02 13.55 -11.72
C ASP A 170 5.20 14.54 -10.86
N GLU A 171 4.80 15.66 -11.45
CA GLU A 171 4.12 16.73 -10.74
C GLU A 171 2.75 16.31 -10.18
N LEU A 172 1.93 15.62 -10.98
CA LEU A 172 0.61 15.16 -10.54
C LEU A 172 0.72 14.05 -9.51
N GLU A 173 1.62 13.07 -9.75
CA GLU A 173 1.89 11.97 -8.83
C GLU A 173 2.35 12.49 -7.46
N ASN A 174 3.25 13.48 -7.44
CA ASN A 174 3.70 14.14 -6.21
C ASN A 174 2.58 14.90 -5.51
N ALA A 175 1.73 15.63 -6.26
CA ALA A 175 0.62 16.38 -5.69
C ALA A 175 -0.38 15.47 -4.99
N VAL A 176 -0.77 14.36 -5.62
CA VAL A 176 -1.68 13.37 -5.05
C VAL A 176 -1.06 12.68 -3.83
N TYR A 177 0.15 12.17 -3.97
CA TYR A 177 0.86 11.43 -2.92
C TYR A 177 1.09 12.29 -1.67
N LYS A 178 1.71 13.45 -1.84
CA LYS A 178 2.08 14.34 -0.73
C LYS A 178 0.85 14.94 -0.03
N THR A 179 -0.22 15.22 -0.76
CA THR A 179 -1.44 15.79 -0.17
C THR A 179 -2.12 14.78 0.76
N GLU A 180 -2.25 13.53 0.36
CA GLU A 180 -2.83 12.51 1.24
C GLU A 180 -1.93 12.27 2.47
N ARG A 181 -0.62 12.10 2.28
CA ARG A 181 0.35 11.92 3.36
C ARG A 181 0.36 13.08 4.35
N PHE A 182 0.25 14.32 3.86
CA PHE A 182 0.14 15.52 4.69
C PHE A 182 -1.13 15.49 5.55
N LEU A 183 -2.29 15.24 4.94
CA LEU A 183 -3.57 15.22 5.65
C LEU A 183 -3.65 14.06 6.66
N ASN A 184 -3.01 12.92 6.40
CA ASN A 184 -2.90 11.79 7.32
C ASN A 184 -1.68 11.88 8.25
N GLY A 185 -0.86 12.94 8.14
CA GLY A 185 0.28 13.16 9.01
C GLY A 185 -0.11 13.48 10.45
N GLU A 186 0.72 13.09 11.41
CA GLU A 186 0.48 13.22 12.86
C GLU A 186 0.23 14.68 13.28
N ASP A 187 0.98 15.64 12.75
CA ASP A 187 0.83 17.07 13.05
C ASP A 187 -0.55 17.60 12.64
N VAL A 188 -1.04 17.18 11.46
CA VAL A 188 -2.37 17.59 10.97
C VAL A 188 -3.47 16.90 11.77
N LYS A 189 -3.33 15.61 12.05
CA LYS A 189 -4.31 14.85 12.83
C LYS A 189 -4.43 15.33 14.27
N SER A 190 -3.34 15.73 14.89
CA SER A 190 -3.34 16.28 16.25
C SER A 190 -3.95 17.69 16.32
N SER A 191 -3.73 18.51 15.28
CA SER A 191 -4.24 19.88 15.21
C SER A 191 -5.70 19.96 14.72
N TYR A 192 -6.10 19.05 13.85
CA TYR A 192 -7.39 19.05 13.16
C TYR A 192 -8.10 17.72 13.34
N GLY A 193 -8.50 17.40 14.57
CA GLY A 193 -9.10 16.13 14.97
C GLY A 193 -10.33 15.68 14.17
N PHE A 194 -10.99 16.62 13.47
CA PHE A 194 -12.15 16.34 12.62
C PHE A 194 -11.80 15.65 11.28
N ILE A 195 -10.54 15.68 10.85
CA ILE A 195 -10.09 14.99 9.63
C ILE A 195 -9.94 13.51 9.96
N GLY A 196 -10.79 12.65 9.43
CA GLY A 196 -10.70 11.19 9.57
C GLY A 196 -9.57 10.59 8.74
N GLU A 197 -9.29 9.32 8.95
CA GLU A 197 -8.20 8.59 8.28
C GLU A 197 -8.52 8.23 6.83
N ASP A 198 -9.81 8.16 6.48
CA ASP A 198 -10.26 7.88 5.11
C ASP A 198 -10.19 9.16 4.25
N ILE A 199 -9.13 9.23 3.47
CA ILE A 199 -8.88 10.30 2.52
C ILE A 199 -8.59 9.67 1.17
N LYS A 200 -9.43 9.94 0.18
CA LYS A 200 -9.22 9.50 -1.19
C LYS A 200 -8.97 10.69 -2.09
N ILE A 201 -7.93 10.63 -2.90
CA ILE A 201 -7.58 11.70 -3.84
C ILE A 201 -7.58 11.15 -5.26
N MET A 202 -8.35 11.78 -6.13
CA MET A 202 -8.27 11.60 -7.57
C MET A 202 -7.65 12.87 -8.17
N GLY A 203 -6.47 12.71 -8.77
CA GLY A 203 -5.78 13.75 -9.52
C GLY A 203 -5.95 13.56 -11.02
N ILE A 204 -6.29 14.62 -11.72
CA ILE A 204 -6.40 14.65 -13.18
C ILE A 204 -5.58 15.83 -13.69
N ARG A 205 -4.72 15.60 -14.68
CA ARG A 205 -4.08 16.65 -15.45
C ARG A 205 -4.61 16.62 -16.87
N THR A 206 -5.06 17.79 -17.35
CA THR A 206 -5.40 18.03 -18.75
C THR A 206 -4.59 19.24 -19.21
N ASP A 207 -3.77 19.08 -20.22
CA ASP A 207 -2.82 20.10 -20.64
C ASP A 207 -1.94 20.60 -19.46
N GLU A 208 -2.08 21.86 -19.07
CA GLU A 208 -1.35 22.48 -17.95
C GLU A 208 -2.18 22.59 -16.66
N SER A 209 -3.44 22.14 -16.69
CA SER A 209 -4.35 22.26 -15.54
C SER A 209 -4.37 20.97 -14.73
N ILE A 210 -4.26 21.09 -13.41
CA ILE A 210 -4.37 19.98 -12.46
C ILE A 210 -5.63 20.16 -11.61
N TYR A 211 -6.40 19.08 -11.53
CA TYR A 211 -7.62 18.97 -10.74
C TYR A 211 -7.41 17.92 -9.66
N LEU A 212 -7.65 18.25 -8.40
CA LEU A 212 -7.65 17.33 -7.27
C LEU A 212 -9.06 17.24 -6.69
N THR A 213 -9.71 16.11 -6.87
CA THR A 213 -10.97 15.79 -6.19
C THR A 213 -10.65 14.93 -4.98
N ILE A 214 -11.00 15.43 -3.80
CA ILE A 214 -10.60 14.86 -2.52
C ILE A 214 -11.86 14.49 -1.73
N ALA A 215 -12.02 13.24 -1.36
CA ALA A 215 -12.99 12.81 -0.37
C ALA A 215 -12.29 12.67 0.99
N ILE A 216 -12.88 13.25 2.03
CA ILE A 216 -12.35 13.24 3.40
C ILE A 216 -13.50 12.88 4.34
N ALA A 217 -13.36 11.79 5.08
CA ALA A 217 -14.29 11.40 6.13
C ALA A 217 -14.17 12.37 7.32
N PHE A 218 -15.11 13.27 7.51
CA PHE A 218 -15.11 14.14 8.68
C PHE A 218 -15.70 13.42 9.89
N VAL A 219 -15.02 13.51 11.04
CA VAL A 219 -15.44 12.86 12.28
C VAL A 219 -16.51 13.71 12.99
N GLY A 220 -17.74 13.21 13.05
CA GLY A 220 -18.90 13.96 13.53
C GLY A 220 -18.80 14.44 14.97
N SER A 221 -18.15 13.69 15.86
CA SER A 221 -17.90 14.11 17.26
C SER A 221 -17.04 15.38 17.34
N GLN A 222 -16.32 15.72 16.30
CA GLN A 222 -15.43 16.88 16.19
C GLN A 222 -16.03 18.04 15.35
N VAL A 223 -17.30 17.90 14.92
CA VAL A 223 -18.02 18.89 14.11
C VAL A 223 -19.30 19.28 14.82
N SER A 224 -19.51 20.60 15.02
CA SER A 224 -20.60 21.11 15.82
C SER A 224 -21.94 21.14 15.14
N ASP A 225 -21.96 21.52 13.84
CA ASP A 225 -23.16 21.69 13.02
C ASP A 225 -22.74 21.84 11.54
N LEU A 226 -23.70 22.15 10.67
CA LEU A 226 -23.45 22.29 9.24
C LEU A 226 -22.56 23.50 8.91
N GLU A 227 -22.70 24.62 9.63
CA GLU A 227 -21.87 25.79 9.42
C GLU A 227 -20.41 25.51 9.73
N ASP A 228 -20.14 24.90 10.87
CA ASP A 228 -18.81 24.42 11.28
C ASP A 228 -18.22 23.39 10.28
N TYR A 229 -19.07 22.49 9.74
CA TYR A 229 -18.64 21.56 8.70
C TYR A 229 -18.13 22.30 7.45
N VAL A 230 -18.88 23.31 7.00
CA VAL A 230 -18.51 24.10 5.81
C VAL A 230 -17.23 24.90 6.08
N GLU A 231 -17.09 25.52 7.25
CA GLU A 231 -15.88 26.24 7.65
C GLU A 231 -14.66 25.33 7.68
N LYS A 232 -14.78 24.15 8.28
CA LYS A 232 -13.72 23.14 8.34
C LYS A 232 -13.30 22.64 6.96
N LYS A 233 -14.26 22.47 6.05
CA LYS A 233 -14.01 22.10 4.66
C LYS A 233 -13.20 23.19 3.92
N GLN A 234 -13.52 24.48 4.15
CA GLN A 234 -12.73 25.60 3.60
C GLN A 234 -11.33 25.68 4.24
N LEU A 235 -11.22 25.42 5.53
CA LEU A 235 -9.95 25.37 6.24
C LEU A 235 -9.03 24.30 5.64
N VAL A 236 -9.54 23.08 5.41
CA VAL A 236 -8.74 21.99 4.78
C VAL A 236 -8.31 22.39 3.36
N LYS A 237 -9.20 23.00 2.59
CA LYS A 237 -8.86 23.49 1.24
C LYS A 237 -7.73 24.51 1.29
N LYS A 238 -7.73 25.40 2.28
CA LYS A 238 -6.65 26.38 2.50
C LYS A 238 -5.36 25.68 2.91
N LEU A 239 -5.40 24.75 3.89
CA LEU A 239 -4.23 24.00 4.35
C LEU A 239 -3.51 23.29 3.18
N ILE A 240 -4.28 22.71 2.25
CA ILE A 240 -3.73 22.05 1.06
C ILE A 240 -3.09 23.11 0.13
N LYS A 241 -3.78 24.22 -0.12
CA LYS A 241 -3.27 25.29 -0.99
C LYS A 241 -1.99 25.93 -0.50
N ASP A 242 -1.77 25.96 0.80
CA ASP A 242 -0.58 26.55 1.42
C ASP A 242 0.66 25.61 1.31
N GLN A 243 0.53 24.41 0.70
CA GLN A 243 1.64 23.47 0.57
C GLN A 243 2.52 23.77 -0.66
N GLU A 244 3.83 23.64 -0.51
CA GLU A 244 4.84 23.97 -1.54
C GLU A 244 4.70 23.14 -2.85
N TRP A 245 4.11 21.95 -2.77
CA TRP A 245 3.87 21.10 -3.96
C TRP A 245 2.53 21.37 -4.66
N ILE A 246 1.76 22.34 -4.18
CA ILE A 246 0.50 22.79 -4.79
C ILE A 246 0.75 24.16 -5.43
N ARG A 247 0.42 24.29 -6.71
CA ARG A 247 0.55 25.56 -7.44
C ARG A 247 -0.77 26.31 -7.45
N ASP A 248 -0.70 27.63 -7.68
CA ASP A 248 -1.89 28.54 -7.69
C ASP A 248 -2.95 28.12 -8.72
N ASN A 249 -2.54 27.50 -9.82
CA ASN A 249 -3.43 27.04 -10.89
C ASN A 249 -4.08 25.69 -10.63
N TYR A 250 -3.84 25.04 -9.47
CA TYR A 250 -4.49 23.77 -9.14
C TYR A 250 -5.93 24.02 -8.67
N MET A 251 -6.85 23.25 -9.23
CA MET A 251 -8.24 23.23 -8.83
C MET A 251 -8.45 22.11 -7.81
N ILE A 252 -8.93 22.48 -6.63
CA ILE A 252 -9.09 21.56 -5.50
C ILE A 252 -10.55 21.56 -5.07
N ASP A 253 -11.18 20.41 -5.11
CA ASP A 253 -12.54 20.20 -4.65
C ASP A 253 -12.59 19.09 -3.59
N ILE A 254 -13.29 19.38 -2.48
CA ILE A 254 -13.40 18.49 -1.32
C ILE A 254 -14.86 18.09 -1.16
N ASN A 255 -15.14 16.79 -0.95
CA ASN A 255 -16.45 16.23 -0.69
C ASN A 255 -17.53 16.78 -1.64
N THR A 256 -17.33 16.59 -2.94
CA THR A 256 -18.16 17.17 -4.00
C THR A 256 -19.57 16.56 -4.06
N ALA A 257 -19.81 15.42 -3.42
CA ALA A 257 -21.12 14.79 -3.32
C ALA A 257 -22.01 15.39 -2.20
N ASP A 258 -21.47 16.34 -1.41
CA ASP A 258 -22.26 17.00 -0.36
C ASP A 258 -23.47 17.74 -0.94
N SER A 259 -24.62 17.55 -0.30
CA SER A 259 -25.86 18.27 -0.55
C SER A 259 -26.36 18.90 0.75
N TYR A 260 -26.11 20.18 0.92
CA TYR A 260 -26.47 20.89 2.17
C TYR A 260 -27.98 21.05 2.33
N GLU A 261 -28.73 21.10 1.23
CA GLU A 261 -30.22 21.20 1.24
C GLU A 261 -30.85 19.92 1.81
N SER A 262 -30.32 18.76 1.44
CA SER A 262 -30.80 17.46 1.95
C SER A 262 -30.14 17.03 3.27
N GLY A 263 -29.10 17.74 3.70
CA GLY A 263 -28.27 17.34 4.85
C GLY A 263 -27.37 16.13 4.58
N SER A 264 -27.21 15.74 3.30
CA SER A 264 -26.32 14.64 2.91
C SER A 264 -24.89 15.19 2.78
N ILE A 265 -24.04 14.87 3.75
CA ILE A 265 -22.64 15.29 3.83
C ILE A 265 -21.76 14.11 4.25
N TYR A 266 -20.46 14.18 3.93
CA TYR A 266 -19.52 13.11 4.27
C TYR A 266 -19.08 13.23 5.75
N LEU A 267 -19.94 12.80 6.65
CA LEU A 267 -19.74 12.76 8.09
C LEU A 267 -19.66 11.30 8.56
N THR A 268 -18.75 10.99 9.47
CA THR A 268 -18.51 9.64 9.99
C THR A 268 -18.44 9.63 11.52
N VAL A 269 -18.56 8.47 12.11
CA VAL A 269 -18.31 8.22 13.55
C VAL A 269 -16.85 7.86 13.80
N THR A 270 -16.29 7.00 12.94
CA THR A 270 -14.99 6.35 13.13
C THR A 270 -13.88 6.89 12.25
N GLY A 271 -14.21 7.78 11.31
CA GLY A 271 -13.22 8.34 10.37
C GLY A 271 -12.95 7.49 9.12
N THR A 272 -13.78 6.46 8.86
CA THR A 272 -13.70 5.63 7.65
C THR A 272 -15.08 5.40 7.03
N SER A 273 -15.16 5.35 5.69
CA SER A 273 -16.38 4.99 4.95
C SER A 273 -16.82 3.53 5.19
N ALA A 274 -15.92 2.68 5.65
CA ALA A 274 -16.23 1.29 6.01
C ALA A 274 -17.40 1.17 6.98
N GLU A 275 -17.58 2.14 7.89
CA GLU A 275 -18.69 2.16 8.84
C GLU A 275 -20.07 2.36 8.19
N GLN A 276 -20.12 2.80 6.93
CA GLN A 276 -21.34 3.11 6.18
C GLN A 276 -21.55 2.18 4.99
N GLY A 277 -21.04 0.94 5.07
CA GLY A 277 -21.27 -0.11 4.10
C GLY A 277 -20.35 -0.03 2.88
N ASP A 278 -19.23 0.71 2.95
CA ASP A 278 -18.21 0.68 1.92
C ASP A 278 -17.26 -0.49 2.17
N ASP A 279 -17.20 -1.41 1.20
CA ASP A 279 -16.43 -2.65 1.29
C ASP A 279 -15.00 -2.44 0.79
N GLY A 280 -14.08 -3.33 1.21
CA GLY A 280 -12.68 -3.30 0.78
C GLY A 280 -12.12 -4.68 0.48
N GLU A 281 -11.08 -4.73 -0.36
CA GLU A 281 -10.40 -5.97 -0.75
C GLU A 281 -8.90 -5.73 -0.96
N VAL A 282 -8.08 -6.70 -0.52
CA VAL A 282 -6.64 -6.71 -0.80
C VAL A 282 -6.37 -6.61 -2.30
N GLY A 283 -5.41 -5.78 -2.68
CA GLY A 283 -4.93 -5.63 -4.05
C GLY A 283 -5.74 -4.66 -4.92
N ARG A 284 -6.83 -4.08 -4.40
CA ARG A 284 -7.60 -3.02 -5.07
C ARG A 284 -7.12 -1.61 -4.71
N GLY A 285 -6.26 -1.51 -3.73
CA GLY A 285 -5.66 -0.26 -3.24
C GLY A 285 -4.46 0.21 -4.04
N ASN A 286 -3.68 1.06 -3.41
CA ASN A 286 -2.43 1.59 -3.95
C ASN A 286 -1.45 0.46 -4.30
N ARG A 287 -0.58 0.72 -5.27
CA ARG A 287 0.56 -0.19 -5.52
C ARG A 287 1.63 0.08 -4.46
N ALA A 288 2.65 -0.76 -4.42
CA ALA A 288 3.75 -0.69 -3.45
C ALA A 288 4.57 0.63 -3.48
N ASN A 289 4.29 1.52 -4.40
CA ASN A 289 4.81 2.90 -4.42
C ASN A 289 3.82 3.92 -3.83
N GLY A 290 2.68 3.48 -3.33
CA GLY A 290 1.67 4.31 -2.70
C GLY A 290 0.65 4.96 -3.64
N LEU A 291 0.64 4.63 -4.93
CA LEU A 291 -0.25 5.24 -5.92
C LEU A 291 -0.92 4.21 -6.84
N ILE A 292 -2.02 4.62 -7.45
CA ILE A 292 -2.65 3.97 -8.60
C ILE A 292 -2.44 4.90 -9.80
N THR A 293 -1.63 4.46 -10.78
CA THR A 293 -1.15 5.27 -11.89
C THR A 293 -1.43 4.61 -13.24
N PRO A 294 -2.67 4.69 -13.78
CA PRO A 294 -3.06 4.02 -15.03
C PRO A 294 -2.22 4.41 -16.25
N SER A 295 -1.55 5.58 -16.18
CA SER A 295 -0.69 6.07 -17.24
C SER A 295 0.74 5.52 -17.20
N ARG A 296 1.13 4.85 -16.13
CA ARG A 296 2.42 4.18 -15.95
C ARG A 296 2.33 2.68 -16.21
N ALA A 297 3.48 2.05 -16.39
CA ALA A 297 3.55 0.59 -16.27
C ALA A 297 3.22 0.19 -14.82
N MET A 298 2.27 -0.71 -14.64
CA MET A 298 1.74 -1.10 -13.35
C MET A 298 1.42 -2.60 -13.35
N THR A 299 1.58 -3.28 -12.22
CA THR A 299 1.12 -4.64 -12.02
C THR A 299 -0.13 -4.68 -11.14
N LEU A 300 -1.00 -5.66 -11.36
CA LEU A 300 -2.15 -5.94 -10.50
C LEU A 300 -1.76 -6.78 -9.27
N GLU A 301 -0.52 -7.27 -9.21
CA GLU A 301 -0.03 -8.12 -8.13
C GLU A 301 -0.02 -7.34 -6.81
N ALA A 302 -0.82 -7.76 -5.84
CA ALA A 302 -0.77 -7.21 -4.48
C ALA A 302 0.52 -7.62 -3.79
N VAL A 303 1.16 -6.72 -3.05
CA VAL A 303 2.33 -7.06 -2.21
C VAL A 303 1.93 -7.45 -0.79
N ALA A 304 0.81 -6.93 -0.30
CA ALA A 304 0.30 -7.15 1.04
C ALA A 304 0.03 -8.64 1.35
N GLY A 305 0.35 -9.08 2.54
CA GLY A 305 0.08 -10.43 3.04
C GLY A 305 0.94 -11.55 2.46
N LYS A 306 1.82 -11.25 1.51
CA LYS A 306 2.70 -12.22 0.86
C LYS A 306 3.98 -12.46 1.64
N ASN A 307 4.47 -13.69 1.60
CA ASN A 307 5.71 -14.10 2.26
C ASN A 307 6.93 -13.33 1.73
N PRO A 308 7.73 -12.69 2.60
CA PRO A 308 8.85 -11.86 2.16
C PRO A 308 10.14 -12.64 1.84
N ILE A 309 10.13 -13.99 1.89
CA ILE A 309 11.30 -14.82 1.56
C ILE A 309 11.30 -15.25 0.09
N SER A 310 10.17 -15.69 -0.43
CA SER A 310 10.11 -16.35 -1.74
C SER A 310 8.99 -15.85 -2.65
N HIS A 311 8.05 -15.05 -2.11
CA HIS A 311 6.93 -14.61 -2.93
C HIS A 311 7.35 -13.46 -3.84
N VAL A 312 7.61 -13.81 -5.10
CA VAL A 312 8.10 -12.87 -6.12
C VAL A 312 7.12 -11.73 -6.40
N GLY A 313 5.82 -11.93 -6.20
CA GLY A 313 4.82 -10.87 -6.29
C GLY A 313 5.06 -9.71 -5.30
N LYS A 314 5.66 -9.97 -4.13
CA LYS A 314 6.14 -8.94 -3.20
C LYS A 314 7.56 -8.50 -3.57
N LEU A 315 8.49 -9.43 -3.58
CA LEU A 315 9.92 -9.13 -3.67
C LEU A 315 10.28 -8.37 -4.95
N TYR A 316 9.72 -8.76 -6.09
CA TYR A 316 10.06 -8.14 -7.36
C TYR A 316 9.45 -6.75 -7.55
N ASN A 317 8.27 -6.50 -6.95
CA ASN A 317 7.72 -5.14 -6.94
C ASN A 317 8.58 -4.20 -6.08
N LEU A 318 8.95 -4.62 -4.87
CA LEU A 318 9.82 -3.83 -4.00
C LEU A 318 11.20 -3.63 -4.62
N PHE A 319 11.79 -4.68 -5.21
CA PHE A 319 13.07 -4.59 -5.92
C PHE A 319 13.02 -3.61 -7.10
N ALA A 320 11.96 -3.68 -7.93
CA ALA A 320 11.82 -2.81 -9.09
C ALA A 320 11.71 -1.33 -8.69
N ILE A 321 11.00 -1.04 -7.59
CA ILE A 321 10.91 0.31 -7.02
C ILE A 321 12.27 0.75 -6.48
N ASP A 322 12.94 -0.07 -5.68
CA ASP A 322 14.26 0.25 -5.12
C ASP A 322 15.31 0.48 -6.21
N LEU A 323 15.36 -0.40 -7.22
CA LEU A 323 16.32 -0.24 -8.32
C LEU A 323 16.04 1.02 -9.14
N SER A 324 14.76 1.31 -9.45
CA SER A 324 14.42 2.52 -10.20
C SER A 324 14.82 3.79 -9.44
N ARG A 325 14.61 3.80 -8.12
CA ARG A 325 15.00 4.90 -7.22
C ARG A 325 16.51 5.07 -7.17
N GLU A 326 17.24 3.97 -6.95
CA GLU A 326 18.71 3.97 -6.84
C GLU A 326 19.39 4.48 -8.11
N LEU A 327 18.88 4.06 -9.29
CA LEU A 327 19.42 4.52 -10.59
C LEU A 327 19.32 6.04 -10.76
N VAL A 328 18.22 6.64 -10.32
CA VAL A 328 18.02 8.08 -10.44
C VAL A 328 18.76 8.85 -9.33
N GLN A 329 18.73 8.38 -8.09
CA GLN A 329 19.42 9.02 -6.97
C GLN A 329 20.93 9.05 -7.16
N ARG A 330 21.51 8.03 -7.82
CA ARG A 330 22.92 8.05 -8.25
C ARG A 330 23.19 8.92 -9.48
N SER A 331 22.16 9.57 -10.00
CA SER A 331 22.26 10.39 -11.22
C SER A 331 22.69 9.57 -12.46
N TYR A 332 22.36 8.28 -12.51
CA TYR A 332 22.62 7.44 -13.68
C TYR A 332 21.59 7.66 -14.81
N ALA A 333 20.41 8.18 -14.44
CA ALA A 333 19.35 8.60 -15.34
C ALA A 333 18.47 9.67 -14.70
N GLU A 334 17.67 10.38 -15.48
CA GLU A 334 16.64 11.30 -14.97
C GLU A 334 15.35 10.58 -14.59
N GLU A 335 15.04 9.48 -15.26
CA GLU A 335 13.89 8.63 -15.00
C GLU A 335 14.25 7.18 -15.29
N ALA A 336 13.77 6.28 -14.44
CA ALA A 336 13.94 4.85 -14.62
C ALA A 336 12.59 4.12 -14.49
N ILE A 337 12.35 3.15 -15.38
CA ILE A 337 11.26 2.18 -15.30
C ILE A 337 11.89 0.79 -15.34
N VAL A 338 11.57 -0.02 -14.33
CA VAL A 338 12.10 -1.38 -14.16
C VAL A 338 10.97 -2.38 -14.23
N ASN A 339 11.11 -3.39 -15.09
CA ASN A 339 10.23 -4.56 -15.13
C ASN A 339 11.09 -5.80 -14.88
N ILE A 340 10.64 -6.66 -13.99
CA ILE A 340 11.35 -7.89 -13.62
C ILE A 340 10.37 -9.06 -13.61
N VAL A 341 10.78 -10.18 -14.24
CA VAL A 341 9.94 -11.38 -14.39
C VAL A 341 10.64 -12.57 -13.78
N SER A 342 9.93 -13.34 -12.94
CA SER A 342 10.39 -14.59 -12.36
C SER A 342 10.09 -15.80 -13.25
N GLN A 343 10.67 -16.93 -12.86
CA GLN A 343 10.28 -18.25 -13.27
C GLN A 343 10.18 -19.13 -12.04
N ILE A 344 9.02 -19.74 -11.81
CA ILE A 344 8.79 -20.63 -10.67
C ILE A 344 9.91 -21.67 -10.52
N GLY A 345 10.37 -21.89 -9.30
CA GLY A 345 11.41 -22.86 -8.97
C GLY A 345 12.85 -22.44 -9.32
N LYS A 346 13.07 -21.23 -9.83
CA LYS A 346 14.41 -20.64 -10.01
C LYS A 346 14.76 -19.77 -8.80
N PRO A 347 16.08 -19.59 -8.51
CA PRO A 347 16.50 -18.65 -7.47
C PRO A 347 15.88 -17.26 -7.69
N ILE A 348 15.41 -16.62 -6.64
CA ILE A 348 14.85 -15.26 -6.73
C ILE A 348 15.88 -14.24 -7.20
N THR A 349 17.16 -14.52 -7.09
CA THR A 349 18.29 -13.71 -7.59
C THR A 349 18.53 -13.88 -9.09
N GLU A 350 17.82 -14.81 -9.73
CA GLU A 350 17.98 -15.15 -11.15
C GLU A 350 16.67 -14.93 -11.92
N PRO A 351 16.23 -13.68 -12.11
CA PRO A 351 15.02 -13.39 -12.88
C PRO A 351 15.16 -13.90 -14.32
N GLN A 352 14.04 -14.31 -14.92
CA GLN A 352 14.00 -14.67 -16.33
C GLN A 352 14.32 -13.47 -17.22
N ILE A 353 13.79 -12.29 -16.84
CA ILE A 353 14.03 -11.00 -17.53
C ILE A 353 14.13 -9.91 -16.47
N LEU A 354 15.08 -9.01 -16.66
CA LEU A 354 15.17 -7.70 -16.02
C LEU A 354 15.29 -6.64 -17.14
N ASP A 355 14.21 -5.90 -17.39
CA ASP A 355 14.11 -4.87 -18.42
C ASP A 355 14.15 -3.49 -17.75
N ILE A 356 15.21 -2.73 -18.01
CA ILE A 356 15.48 -1.41 -17.44
C ILE A 356 15.42 -0.38 -18.55
N LYS A 357 14.50 0.58 -18.42
CA LYS A 357 14.34 1.69 -19.36
C LYS A 357 14.76 2.98 -18.68
N LEU A 358 15.69 3.69 -19.27
CA LEU A 358 16.30 4.89 -18.70
C LEU A 358 16.08 6.10 -19.62
N ARG A 359 15.68 7.22 -19.04
CA ARG A 359 15.68 8.51 -19.72
C ARG A 359 16.98 9.25 -19.41
N ASN A 360 17.59 9.82 -20.45
CA ASN A 360 18.81 10.62 -20.33
C ASN A 360 19.89 9.91 -19.50
N GLN A 361 20.19 8.65 -19.90
CA GLN A 361 21.21 7.83 -19.25
C GLN A 361 22.58 8.51 -19.34
N THR A 362 23.26 8.68 -18.20
CA THR A 362 24.54 9.38 -18.07
C THR A 362 25.76 8.46 -17.99
N VAL A 363 25.55 7.18 -17.67
CA VAL A 363 26.60 6.17 -17.48
C VAL A 363 26.50 5.04 -18.50
N LYS A 364 27.59 4.28 -18.67
CA LYS A 364 27.58 3.09 -19.55
C LYS A 364 26.65 2.01 -18.99
N SER A 365 26.02 1.24 -19.88
CA SER A 365 25.09 0.16 -19.50
C SER A 365 25.72 -0.92 -18.61
N ASP A 366 27.04 -1.13 -18.68
CA ASP A 366 27.72 -2.07 -17.79
C ASP A 366 27.63 -1.63 -16.31
N ILE A 367 27.74 -0.32 -16.02
CA ILE A 367 27.60 0.21 -14.65
C ILE A 367 26.18 -0.03 -14.12
N VAL A 368 25.15 0.18 -14.95
CA VAL A 368 23.76 -0.11 -14.61
C VAL A 368 23.58 -1.61 -14.36
N ARG A 369 24.18 -2.46 -15.19
CA ARG A 369 24.15 -3.92 -15.06
C ARG A 369 24.78 -4.37 -13.75
N ASP A 370 25.98 -3.86 -13.42
CA ASP A 370 26.71 -4.23 -12.20
C ASP A 370 25.91 -3.85 -10.94
N LEU A 371 25.33 -2.64 -10.90
CA LEU A 371 24.43 -2.24 -9.81
C LEU A 371 23.23 -3.16 -9.69
N SER A 372 22.57 -3.47 -10.81
CA SER A 372 21.40 -4.34 -10.82
C SER A 372 21.72 -5.76 -10.33
N MET A 373 22.85 -6.30 -10.75
CA MET A 373 23.33 -7.61 -10.28
C MET A 373 23.66 -7.60 -8.80
N HIS A 374 24.31 -6.55 -8.30
CA HIS A 374 24.60 -6.40 -6.89
C HIS A 374 23.29 -6.39 -6.05
N MET A 375 22.33 -5.56 -6.43
CA MET A 375 21.03 -5.48 -5.74
C MET A 375 20.25 -6.82 -5.81
N LEU A 376 20.33 -7.56 -6.92
CA LEU A 376 19.74 -8.90 -7.03
C LEU A 376 20.38 -9.89 -6.04
N GLN A 377 21.68 -9.82 -5.79
CA GLN A 377 22.35 -10.67 -4.80
C GLN A 377 21.93 -10.34 -3.36
N GLU A 378 21.52 -9.10 -3.10
CA GLU A 378 21.03 -8.68 -1.78
C GLU A 378 19.55 -9.01 -1.53
N LEU A 379 18.79 -9.37 -2.58
CA LEU A 379 17.35 -9.64 -2.53
C LEU A 379 16.94 -10.67 -1.45
N PRO A 380 17.69 -11.76 -1.19
CA PRO A 380 17.38 -12.70 -0.11
C PRO A 380 17.36 -12.09 1.29
N GLY A 381 17.97 -10.91 1.48
CA GLY A 381 17.99 -10.18 2.74
C GLY A 381 16.87 -9.15 2.90
N GLN A 382 16.08 -8.89 1.84
CA GLN A 382 15.09 -7.81 1.79
C GLN A 382 13.96 -7.98 2.82
N TRP A 383 13.64 -9.23 3.21
CA TRP A 383 12.65 -9.52 4.23
C TRP A 383 12.89 -8.77 5.55
N LYS A 384 14.16 -8.46 5.89
CA LYS A 384 14.49 -7.71 7.10
C LYS A 384 13.91 -6.31 7.09
N LYS A 385 13.93 -5.64 5.92
CA LYS A 385 13.33 -4.33 5.73
C LYS A 385 11.80 -4.40 5.81
N VAL A 386 11.20 -5.46 5.22
CA VAL A 386 9.75 -5.70 5.28
C VAL A 386 9.27 -5.82 6.73
N ILE A 387 9.90 -6.66 7.55
CA ILE A 387 9.50 -6.87 8.95
C ILE A 387 9.67 -5.59 9.80
N ARG A 388 10.63 -4.71 9.45
CA ARG A 388 10.84 -3.44 10.13
C ARG A 388 9.90 -2.33 9.66
N GLY A 389 9.06 -2.59 8.67
CA GLY A 389 8.13 -1.60 8.13
C GLY A 389 8.83 -0.50 7.31
N GLU A 390 9.99 -0.80 6.70
CA GLU A 390 10.74 0.17 5.88
C GLU A 390 10.15 0.36 4.48
N TYR A 391 9.16 -0.45 4.10
CA TYR A 391 8.44 -0.34 2.84
C TYR A 391 7.01 0.14 3.03
N GLU A 392 6.58 1.04 2.19
CA GLU A 392 5.17 1.32 1.98
C GLU A 392 4.56 0.13 1.19
N ILE A 393 3.45 -0.41 1.66
CA ILE A 393 2.85 -1.61 1.08
C ILE A 393 1.57 -1.27 0.31
N ALA A 394 0.90 -0.15 0.70
CA ALA A 394 -0.31 0.35 0.05
C ALA A 394 -0.40 1.89 0.10
#